data_3dd33f672ffacdab384caf6203701609
#
_entry.id   3dd33f672ffacdab384caf6203701609
#
_cell.length_a   1.000
_cell.length_b   1.000
_cell.length_c   1.000
_cell.angle_alpha   90.00
_cell.angle_beta   90.00
_cell.angle_gamma   90.00
#
_symmetry.space_group_name_H-M   'P 1'
#
loop_
_entity.id
_entity.type
_entity.pdbx_description
1 polymer ?
#
loop_
_entity_poly.entity_id
_entity_poly.type
_entity_poly.pdbx_seq_one_letter_code
_entity_poly.pdbx_strand_id
1 'polypeptide(L)'
;MLRAAGVGLGDEVIVPAFGNVEVAEAVSLTGAMPVFADIDPATYCLDVAAVAAVVGPRTVAVVAVHRFGQPADLAGLRRVGQRHGLLVLEQSESKAPYDEVEQRRAHAAYLDRRLSGVRTPEGGIGHTYQQYVVRVPGNGRPDRDAFTRAVRARGVECWVPVKTPVHRMPGFRRDVYLPETERAADETLALPVDAALTKREMHRIVSACNALGGLLQPAF
;
A
#
# COMPACT_ATOMS: atom_id res chain seq x y z
N MET A 1 21.53 -6.04 -3.30
CA MET A 1 21.18 -5.04 -4.33
C MET A 1 21.72 -3.66 -3.95
N LEU A 2 21.31 -3.00 -2.85
CA LEU A 2 21.79 -1.67 -2.44
C LEU A 2 23.33 -1.55 -2.32
N ARG A 3 23.98 -2.47 -1.58
CA ARG A 3 25.46 -2.47 -1.46
C ARG A 3 26.18 -2.66 -2.80
N ALA A 4 25.63 -3.52 -3.67
CA ALA A 4 26.19 -3.73 -5.01
C ALA A 4 26.04 -2.49 -5.91
N ALA A 5 25.10 -1.61 -5.59
CA ALA A 5 24.89 -0.31 -6.23
C ALA A 5 25.74 0.82 -5.61
N GLY A 6 26.62 0.51 -4.66
CA GLY A 6 27.51 1.48 -4.01
C GLY A 6 26.87 2.27 -2.86
N VAL A 7 25.64 1.94 -2.45
CA VAL A 7 24.94 2.62 -1.35
C VAL A 7 25.59 2.25 -0.01
N GLY A 8 25.95 3.25 0.79
CA GLY A 8 26.67 3.06 2.04
C GLY A 8 26.55 4.21 3.04
N LEU A 9 27.52 4.29 3.92
CA LEU A 9 27.55 5.26 5.02
C LEU A 9 27.54 6.72 4.51
N GLY A 10 26.62 7.51 5.04
CA GLY A 10 26.43 8.91 4.67
C GLY A 10 25.42 9.15 3.56
N ASP A 11 25.02 8.10 2.84
CA ASP A 11 24.02 8.18 1.79
C ASP A 11 22.59 8.19 2.37
N GLU A 12 21.67 8.72 1.58
CA GLU A 12 20.24 8.70 1.84
C GLU A 12 19.52 7.93 0.72
N VAL A 13 18.55 7.11 1.12
CA VAL A 13 17.72 6.34 0.18
C VAL A 13 16.24 6.62 0.46
N ILE A 14 15.52 7.09 -0.56
CA ILE A 14 14.09 7.34 -0.44
C ILE A 14 13.32 6.02 -0.48
N VAL A 15 12.44 5.83 0.50
CA VAL A 15 11.60 4.63 0.67
C VAL A 15 10.18 5.01 1.07
N PRO A 16 9.15 4.17 0.77
CA PRO A 16 7.80 4.41 1.27
C PRO A 16 7.72 4.15 2.78
N ALA A 17 6.96 4.98 3.47
CA ALA A 17 6.64 4.75 4.88
C ALA A 17 5.42 3.83 5.07
N PHE A 18 4.59 3.67 4.03
CA PHE A 18 3.45 2.75 4.03
C PHE A 18 3.86 1.38 3.48
N GLY A 19 4.21 0.45 4.38
CA GLY A 19 4.63 -0.88 3.95
C GLY A 19 5.39 -1.67 5.00
N ASN A 20 6.18 -2.61 4.52
CA ASN A 20 7.02 -3.46 5.36
C ASN A 20 8.27 -2.70 5.78
N VAL A 21 8.64 -2.87 7.05
CA VAL A 21 9.86 -2.27 7.63
C VAL A 21 11.14 -2.77 6.94
N GLU A 22 11.11 -3.95 6.34
CA GLU A 22 12.23 -4.63 5.71
C GLU A 22 13.00 -3.77 4.69
N VAL A 23 12.27 -2.88 3.97
CA VAL A 23 12.91 -1.98 3.00
C VAL A 23 13.80 -0.96 3.71
N ALA A 24 13.28 -0.33 4.78
CA ALA A 24 14.04 0.63 5.58
C ALA A 24 15.19 -0.05 6.34
N GLU A 25 14.97 -1.28 6.84
CA GLU A 25 16.03 -2.09 7.47
C GLU A 25 17.12 -2.44 6.46
N ALA A 26 16.77 -2.85 5.24
CA ALA A 26 17.75 -3.15 4.20
C ALA A 26 18.60 -1.92 3.83
N VAL A 27 18.03 -0.73 3.83
CA VAL A 27 18.78 0.52 3.67
C VAL A 27 19.73 0.72 4.86
N SER A 28 19.22 0.64 6.10
CA SER A 28 20.01 0.85 7.30
C SER A 28 21.18 -0.14 7.45
N LEU A 29 20.99 -1.39 7.00
CA LEU A 29 22.04 -2.42 6.99
C LEU A 29 23.21 -2.10 6.03
N THR A 30 23.05 -1.16 5.09
CA THR A 30 24.15 -0.68 4.27
C THR A 30 24.97 0.43 4.96
N GLY A 31 24.46 1.01 6.04
CA GLY A 31 24.96 2.22 6.67
C GLY A 31 24.33 3.50 6.15
N ALA A 32 23.44 3.40 5.16
CA ALA A 32 22.68 4.54 4.64
C ALA A 32 21.45 4.85 5.51
N MET A 33 20.91 6.04 5.34
CA MET A 33 19.72 6.50 6.06
C MET A 33 18.47 6.43 5.17
N PRO A 34 17.38 5.76 5.62
CA PRO A 34 16.11 5.82 4.93
C PRO A 34 15.48 7.21 5.10
N VAL A 35 15.07 7.80 3.98
CA VAL A 35 14.27 9.03 3.88
C VAL A 35 12.87 8.63 3.45
N PHE A 36 11.85 9.02 4.22
CA PHE A 36 10.48 8.64 3.93
C PHE A 36 9.80 9.67 3.03
N ALA A 37 9.16 9.20 1.96
CA ALA A 37 8.27 9.97 1.12
C ALA A 37 6.84 9.45 1.22
N ASP A 38 5.86 10.33 0.96
CA ASP A 38 4.46 9.95 1.00
C ASP A 38 4.05 9.10 -0.20
N ILE A 39 2.89 8.51 -0.11
CA ILE A 39 2.33 7.61 -1.13
C ILE A 39 1.25 8.33 -1.94
N ASP A 40 1.04 7.85 -3.15
CA ASP A 40 -0.15 8.14 -3.92
C ASP A 40 -1.36 7.43 -3.29
N PRO A 41 -2.47 8.13 -3.01
CA PRO A 41 -3.62 7.58 -2.30
C PRO A 41 -4.39 6.52 -3.08
N ALA A 42 -4.25 6.46 -4.40
CA ALA A 42 -4.94 5.50 -5.26
C ALA A 42 -4.16 4.19 -5.38
N THR A 43 -2.83 4.28 -5.47
CA THR A 43 -1.95 3.14 -5.74
C THR A 43 -1.25 2.58 -4.50
N TYR A 44 -1.15 3.37 -3.42
CA TYR A 44 -0.37 3.07 -2.21
C TYR A 44 1.15 2.92 -2.47
N CYS A 45 1.60 3.21 -3.68
CA CYS A 45 3.00 3.29 -4.05
C CYS A 45 3.55 4.69 -3.79
N LEU A 46 4.87 4.88 -3.86
CA LEU A 46 5.49 6.19 -3.73
C LEU A 46 4.86 7.21 -4.70
N ASP A 47 4.45 8.36 -4.19
CA ASP A 47 4.06 9.50 -5.01
C ASP A 47 5.30 10.18 -5.60
N VAL A 48 5.28 10.40 -6.92
CA VAL A 48 6.42 10.94 -7.66
C VAL A 48 6.77 12.38 -7.24
N ALA A 49 5.73 13.18 -6.93
CA ALA A 49 5.95 14.56 -6.48
C ALA A 49 6.49 14.59 -5.05
N ALA A 50 5.98 13.73 -4.17
CA ALA A 50 6.49 13.57 -2.81
C ALA A 50 7.96 13.10 -2.81
N VAL A 51 8.32 12.17 -3.70
CA VAL A 51 9.71 11.74 -3.88
C VAL A 51 10.59 12.93 -4.32
N ALA A 52 10.16 13.70 -5.33
CA ALA A 52 10.94 14.85 -5.80
C ALA A 52 11.12 15.92 -4.73
N ALA A 53 10.15 16.09 -3.84
CA ALA A 53 10.20 17.10 -2.77
C ALA A 53 11.20 16.77 -1.65
N VAL A 54 11.54 15.49 -1.45
CA VAL A 54 12.46 15.07 -0.37
C VAL A 54 13.87 14.74 -0.86
N VAL A 55 14.16 14.93 -2.15
CA VAL A 55 15.51 14.75 -2.68
C VAL A 55 16.46 15.78 -2.07
N GLY A 56 17.50 15.29 -1.40
CA GLY A 56 18.56 16.09 -0.80
C GLY A 56 19.93 15.81 -1.42
N PRO A 57 20.97 16.56 -0.99
CA PRO A 57 22.33 16.43 -1.55
C PRO A 57 23.00 15.08 -1.26
N ARG A 58 22.50 14.31 -0.32
CA ARG A 58 22.99 12.97 0.03
C ARG A 58 22.11 11.85 -0.51
N THR A 59 20.99 12.21 -1.15
CA THR A 59 20.10 11.21 -1.74
C THR A 59 20.76 10.58 -2.95
N VAL A 60 20.92 9.26 -2.93
CA VAL A 60 21.57 8.49 -4.01
C VAL A 60 20.63 7.50 -4.70
N ALA A 61 19.54 7.12 -4.05
CA ALA A 61 18.62 6.13 -4.60
C ALA A 61 17.17 6.33 -4.11
N VAL A 62 16.23 5.78 -4.86
CA VAL A 62 14.84 5.57 -4.47
C VAL A 62 14.46 4.11 -4.66
N VAL A 63 13.77 3.51 -3.69
CA VAL A 63 13.24 2.14 -3.80
C VAL A 63 11.75 2.20 -4.13
N ALA A 64 11.42 1.90 -5.39
CA ALA A 64 10.05 1.77 -5.86
C ALA A 64 9.50 0.41 -5.44
N VAL A 65 8.53 0.41 -4.52
CA VAL A 65 7.86 -0.81 -4.05
C VAL A 65 6.50 -0.93 -4.73
N HIS A 66 6.27 -2.04 -5.44
CA HIS A 66 4.93 -2.40 -5.93
C HIS A 66 4.08 -2.86 -4.75
N ARG A 67 2.92 -2.25 -4.58
CA ARG A 67 2.11 -2.46 -3.39
C ARG A 67 0.81 -3.19 -3.69
N PHE A 68 0.47 -4.23 -2.93
CA PHE A 68 -0.76 -5.02 -3.07
C PHE A 68 -1.00 -5.65 -4.45
N GLY A 69 0.05 -5.70 -5.28
CA GLY A 69 -0.04 -6.08 -6.68
C GLY A 69 -0.28 -4.92 -7.64
N GLN A 70 -0.31 -3.69 -7.14
CA GLN A 70 -0.35 -2.45 -7.94
C GLN A 70 1.08 -2.06 -8.33
N PRO A 71 1.38 -1.86 -9.63
CA PRO A 71 2.67 -1.33 -10.07
C PRO A 71 2.88 0.12 -9.60
N ALA A 72 4.10 0.42 -9.13
CA ALA A 72 4.53 1.80 -8.90
C ALA A 72 4.75 2.53 -10.23
N ASP A 73 4.63 3.86 -10.24
CA ASP A 73 4.97 4.69 -11.42
C ASP A 73 6.49 4.74 -11.63
N LEU A 74 7.03 3.67 -12.15
CA LEU A 74 8.46 3.58 -12.48
C LEU A 74 8.91 4.62 -13.50
N ALA A 75 8.03 5.01 -14.43
CA ALA A 75 8.35 6.00 -15.45
C ALA A 75 8.53 7.39 -14.80
N GLY A 76 7.62 7.77 -13.90
CA GLY A 76 7.73 9.00 -13.11
C GLY A 76 8.96 9.01 -12.22
N LEU A 77 9.19 7.93 -11.46
CA LEU A 77 10.34 7.82 -10.57
C LEU A 77 11.66 7.84 -11.34
N ARG A 78 11.74 7.19 -12.52
CA ARG A 78 12.94 7.25 -13.38
C ARG A 78 13.20 8.65 -13.91
N ARG A 79 12.17 9.44 -14.23
CA ARG A 79 12.35 10.87 -14.61
C ARG A 79 12.95 11.69 -13.46
N VAL A 80 12.47 11.46 -12.22
CA VAL A 80 13.08 12.08 -11.03
C VAL A 80 14.54 11.62 -10.86
N GLY A 81 14.79 10.31 -10.97
CA GLY A 81 16.12 9.73 -10.90
C GLY A 81 17.09 10.35 -11.92
N GLN A 82 16.67 10.47 -13.18
CA GLN A 82 17.48 11.10 -14.23
C GLN A 82 17.79 12.57 -13.96
N ARG A 83 16.82 13.32 -13.43
CA ARG A 83 16.99 14.75 -13.10
C ARG A 83 17.97 14.97 -11.96
N HIS A 84 17.99 14.10 -10.99
CA HIS A 84 18.76 14.24 -9.74
C HIS A 84 19.93 13.28 -9.59
N GLY A 85 20.22 12.45 -10.59
CA GLY A 85 21.29 11.46 -10.55
C GLY A 85 21.05 10.31 -9.58
N LEU A 86 19.78 9.93 -9.34
CA LEU A 86 19.40 8.87 -8.41
C LEU A 86 19.26 7.51 -9.09
N LEU A 87 19.64 6.47 -8.39
CA LEU A 87 19.31 5.10 -8.77
C LEU A 87 17.83 4.81 -8.44
N VAL A 88 17.12 4.19 -9.36
CA VAL A 88 15.76 3.71 -9.14
C VAL A 88 15.81 2.19 -9.01
N LEU A 89 15.61 1.71 -7.80
CA LEU A 89 15.59 0.28 -7.47
C LEU A 89 14.14 -0.18 -7.36
N GLU A 90 13.81 -1.28 -8.00
CA GLU A 90 12.47 -1.84 -8.05
C GLU A 90 12.36 -3.03 -7.09
N GLN A 91 11.32 -3.06 -6.27
CA GLN A 91 10.99 -4.17 -5.40
C GLN A 91 9.53 -4.61 -5.61
N SER A 92 9.34 -5.90 -5.85
CA SER A 92 8.02 -6.53 -5.92
C SER A 92 7.78 -7.40 -4.68
N GLU A 93 6.58 -7.33 -4.13
CA GLU A 93 6.23 -8.12 -2.94
C GLU A 93 6.06 -9.61 -3.26
N SER A 94 5.63 -9.96 -4.46
CA SER A 94 5.50 -11.35 -4.90
C SER A 94 5.28 -11.46 -6.42
N LYS A 95 5.58 -12.63 -6.97
CA LYS A 95 5.21 -13.01 -8.34
C LYS A 95 4.18 -14.13 -8.26
N ALA A 96 2.89 -13.78 -8.35
CA ALA A 96 1.85 -14.79 -8.51
C ALA A 96 1.91 -15.43 -9.91
N PRO A 97 1.60 -16.74 -10.04
CA PRO A 97 1.41 -17.37 -11.34
C PRO A 97 0.35 -16.64 -12.17
N TYR A 98 0.52 -16.64 -13.51
CA TYR A 98 -0.34 -15.85 -14.42
C TYR A 98 -1.81 -16.24 -14.36
N ASP A 99 -2.12 -17.51 -14.29
CA ASP A 99 -3.48 -18.07 -14.16
C ASP A 99 -4.18 -17.63 -12.87
N GLU A 100 -3.46 -17.55 -11.76
CA GLU A 100 -4.00 -16.98 -10.51
C GLU A 100 -4.31 -15.49 -10.64
N VAL A 101 -3.52 -14.72 -11.39
CA VAL A 101 -3.74 -13.28 -11.60
C VAL A 101 -5.06 -13.03 -12.33
N GLU A 102 -5.36 -13.80 -13.37
CA GLU A 102 -6.62 -13.69 -14.12
C GLU A 102 -7.83 -13.95 -13.21
N GLN A 103 -7.76 -14.99 -12.37
CA GLN A 103 -8.84 -15.31 -11.43
C GLN A 103 -8.99 -14.22 -10.37
N ARG A 104 -7.90 -13.71 -9.80
CA ARG A 104 -7.93 -12.59 -8.83
C ARG A 104 -8.54 -11.33 -9.44
N ARG A 105 -8.22 -11.01 -10.70
CA ARG A 105 -8.84 -9.89 -11.43
C ARG A 105 -10.33 -10.09 -11.62
N ALA A 106 -10.77 -11.30 -11.96
CA ALA A 106 -12.19 -11.62 -12.09
C ALA A 106 -12.94 -11.47 -10.74
N HIS A 107 -12.31 -11.94 -9.64
CA HIS A 107 -12.86 -11.78 -8.30
C HIS A 107 -12.90 -10.30 -7.87
N ALA A 108 -11.83 -9.53 -8.11
CA ALA A 108 -11.78 -8.10 -7.85
C ALA A 108 -12.89 -7.37 -8.60
N ALA A 109 -13.04 -7.61 -9.90
CA ALA A 109 -14.09 -7.01 -10.71
C ALA A 109 -15.51 -7.43 -10.26
N TYR A 110 -15.69 -8.62 -9.67
CA TYR A 110 -16.94 -9.02 -9.03
C TYR A 110 -17.23 -8.21 -7.78
N LEU A 111 -16.21 -8.00 -6.93
CA LEU A 111 -16.31 -7.23 -5.69
C LEU A 111 -16.54 -5.73 -5.98
N ASP A 112 -15.79 -5.14 -6.92
CA ASP A 112 -15.90 -3.73 -7.30
C ASP A 112 -17.33 -3.33 -7.66
N ARG A 113 -18.02 -4.19 -8.40
CA ARG A 113 -19.39 -3.92 -8.84
C ARG A 113 -20.46 -4.09 -7.76
N ARG A 114 -20.13 -4.66 -6.60
CA ARG A 114 -21.11 -5.09 -5.60
C ARG A 114 -20.87 -4.54 -4.21
N LEU A 115 -19.65 -4.14 -3.91
CA LEU A 115 -19.34 -3.51 -2.62
C LEU A 115 -19.90 -2.10 -2.56
N SER A 116 -20.50 -1.77 -1.44
CA SER A 116 -20.99 -0.44 -1.09
C SER A 116 -20.53 -0.05 0.33
N GLY A 117 -20.44 1.25 0.61
CA GLY A 117 -20.00 1.73 1.92
C GLY A 117 -18.49 1.67 2.18
N VAL A 118 -17.72 1.13 1.24
CA VAL A 118 -16.25 1.16 1.24
C VAL A 118 -15.76 1.68 -0.11
N ARG A 119 -14.56 2.26 -0.15
CA ARG A 119 -13.91 2.59 -1.43
C ARG A 119 -13.10 1.39 -1.88
N THR A 120 -13.42 0.89 -3.07
CA THR A 120 -12.69 -0.21 -3.70
C THR A 120 -11.35 0.28 -4.25
N PRO A 121 -10.35 -0.62 -4.44
CA PRO A 121 -9.09 -0.23 -5.04
C PRO A 121 -9.30 0.27 -6.47
N GLU A 122 -8.53 1.29 -6.86
CA GLU A 122 -8.52 1.72 -8.26
C GLU A 122 -7.79 0.66 -9.08
N GLY A 123 -8.56 -0.09 -9.89
CA GLY A 123 -8.01 -1.06 -10.82
C GLY A 123 -7.21 -0.35 -11.92
N GLY A 124 -6.01 -0.83 -12.21
CA GLY A 124 -5.14 -0.28 -13.25
C GLY A 124 -4.55 -1.36 -14.15
N ILE A 125 -3.99 -0.93 -15.29
CA ILE A 125 -3.21 -1.81 -16.15
C ILE A 125 -2.04 -2.39 -15.34
N GLY A 126 -1.93 -3.72 -15.30
CA GLY A 126 -0.87 -4.42 -14.57
C GLY A 126 -1.17 -4.75 -13.11
N HIS A 127 -2.30 -4.29 -12.54
CA HIS A 127 -2.68 -4.69 -11.17
C HIS A 127 -2.92 -6.20 -11.09
N THR A 128 -2.20 -6.89 -10.20
CA THR A 128 -2.27 -8.36 -10.03
C THR A 128 -3.20 -8.79 -8.91
N TYR A 129 -3.76 -7.83 -8.14
CA TYR A 129 -4.59 -8.06 -6.97
C TYR A 129 -4.01 -9.11 -6.01
N GLN A 130 -2.72 -8.96 -5.70
CA GLN A 130 -2.10 -9.79 -4.66
C GLN A 130 -2.83 -9.63 -3.32
N GLN A 131 -3.33 -8.43 -3.05
CA GLN A 131 -4.29 -8.12 -2.00
C GLN A 131 -5.40 -7.23 -2.58
N TYR A 132 -6.62 -7.44 -2.13
CA TYR A 132 -7.74 -6.56 -2.44
C TYR A 132 -7.98 -5.64 -1.24
N VAL A 133 -7.47 -4.41 -1.33
CA VAL A 133 -7.45 -3.47 -0.22
C VAL A 133 -8.50 -2.38 -0.44
N VAL A 134 -9.50 -2.37 0.43
CA VAL A 134 -10.54 -1.33 0.45
C VAL A 134 -10.19 -0.25 1.46
N ARG A 135 -10.72 0.96 1.28
CA ARG A 135 -10.74 2.00 2.30
C ARG A 135 -12.11 2.04 2.98
N VAL A 136 -12.08 2.00 4.29
CA VAL A 136 -13.24 2.23 5.14
C VAL A 136 -13.23 3.71 5.50
N PRO A 137 -14.10 4.56 4.89
CA PRO A 137 -14.07 5.98 5.16
C PRO A 137 -14.49 6.24 6.61
N GLY A 138 -13.59 6.83 7.38
CA GLY A 138 -13.84 7.24 8.76
C GLY A 138 -14.37 8.67 8.80
N ASN A 139 -15.36 8.92 9.66
CA ASN A 139 -15.85 10.27 9.96
C ASN A 139 -14.94 10.99 10.98
N GLY A 140 -13.62 10.92 10.77
CA GLY A 140 -12.63 11.46 11.71
C GLY A 140 -12.38 10.58 12.94
N ARG A 141 -12.92 9.36 12.97
CA ARG A 141 -12.64 8.32 13.96
C ARG A 141 -12.22 7.05 13.23
N PRO A 142 -11.35 6.22 13.81
CA PRO A 142 -10.92 4.96 13.18
C PRO A 142 -12.04 3.92 13.22
N ASP A 143 -13.07 4.10 12.42
CA ASP A 143 -14.19 3.14 12.28
C ASP A 143 -13.75 1.84 11.59
N ARG A 144 -12.55 1.85 10.94
CA ARG A 144 -11.97 0.70 10.27
C ARG A 144 -11.84 -0.52 11.18
N ASP A 145 -11.41 -0.36 12.42
CA ASP A 145 -11.21 -1.48 13.34
C ASP A 145 -12.55 -2.07 13.83
N ALA A 146 -13.55 -1.20 14.05
CA ALA A 146 -14.92 -1.64 14.34
C ALA A 146 -15.51 -2.38 13.14
N PHE A 147 -15.34 -1.83 11.94
CA PHE A 147 -15.76 -2.47 10.69
C PHE A 147 -15.08 -3.84 10.51
N THR A 148 -13.77 -3.93 10.73
CA THR A 148 -13.00 -5.18 10.65
C THR A 148 -13.55 -6.24 11.60
N ARG A 149 -13.83 -5.87 12.87
CA ARG A 149 -14.43 -6.80 13.84
C ARG A 149 -15.80 -7.29 13.40
N ALA A 150 -16.62 -6.40 12.88
CA ALA A 150 -17.98 -6.73 12.45
C ALA A 150 -18.00 -7.59 11.16
N VAL A 151 -17.07 -7.39 10.24
CA VAL A 151 -16.88 -8.22 9.03
C VAL A 151 -16.39 -9.62 9.43
N ARG A 152 -15.42 -9.70 10.35
CA ARG A 152 -14.93 -10.99 10.89
C ARG A 152 -16.02 -11.78 11.62
N ALA A 153 -16.86 -11.10 12.40
CA ALA A 153 -18.00 -11.74 13.09
C ALA A 153 -19.01 -12.37 12.12
N ARG A 154 -19.00 -11.95 10.84
CA ARG A 154 -19.82 -12.53 9.77
C ARG A 154 -19.11 -13.64 8.97
N GLY A 155 -17.95 -14.11 9.47
CA GLY A 155 -17.20 -15.22 8.89
C GLY A 155 -16.41 -14.83 7.64
N VAL A 156 -15.99 -13.58 7.51
CA VAL A 156 -15.07 -13.13 6.45
C VAL A 156 -13.70 -12.88 7.06
N GLU A 157 -12.70 -13.60 6.59
CA GLU A 157 -11.30 -13.36 6.96
C GLU A 157 -10.83 -12.06 6.32
N CYS A 158 -10.44 -11.09 7.14
CA CYS A 158 -9.92 -9.81 6.67
C CYS A 158 -8.83 -9.32 7.64
N TRP A 159 -7.93 -8.50 7.16
CA TRP A 159 -6.83 -7.98 8.00
C TRP A 159 -6.45 -6.55 7.63
N VAL A 160 -5.79 -5.89 8.57
CA VAL A 160 -5.22 -4.55 8.35
C VAL A 160 -3.83 -4.74 7.75
N PRO A 161 -3.60 -4.29 6.49
CA PRO A 161 -2.34 -4.55 5.81
C PRO A 161 -1.15 -3.80 6.42
N VAL A 162 -1.37 -2.57 6.87
CA VAL A 162 -0.35 -1.75 7.55
C VAL A 162 -1.01 -1.09 8.76
N LYS A 163 -0.66 -1.53 9.96
CA LYS A 163 -1.19 -0.96 11.22
C LYS A 163 -0.44 0.30 11.64
N THR A 164 0.88 0.27 11.49
CA THR A 164 1.77 1.35 11.91
C THR A 164 2.72 1.66 10.77
N PRO A 165 2.69 2.87 10.21
CA PRO A 165 3.65 3.29 9.22
C PRO A 165 5.09 3.22 9.75
N VAL A 166 6.04 2.91 8.86
CA VAL A 166 7.45 2.66 9.24
C VAL A 166 8.07 3.87 9.96
N HIS A 167 7.78 5.10 9.51
CA HIS A 167 8.30 6.32 10.14
C HIS A 167 7.81 6.56 11.58
N ARG A 168 6.81 5.80 12.06
CA ARG A 168 6.32 5.81 13.45
C ARG A 168 6.82 4.64 14.28
N MET A 169 7.49 3.66 13.66
CA MET A 169 8.06 2.51 14.38
C MET A 169 9.28 2.91 15.20
N PRO A 170 9.55 2.26 16.36
CA PRO A 170 10.62 2.68 17.27
C PRO A 170 11.99 2.88 16.62
N GLY A 171 12.45 1.98 15.76
CA GLY A 171 13.75 2.04 15.08
C GLY A 171 13.85 3.10 13.98
N PHE A 172 12.71 3.57 13.46
CA PHE A 172 12.63 4.47 12.31
C PHE A 172 11.85 5.74 12.56
N ARG A 173 11.57 6.05 13.83
CA ARG A 173 10.78 7.21 14.19
C ARG A 173 11.37 8.50 13.65
N ARG A 174 10.57 9.22 12.85
CA ARG A 174 10.89 10.52 12.26
C ARG A 174 9.67 11.42 12.38
N ASP A 175 9.90 12.68 12.69
CA ASP A 175 8.87 13.73 12.68
C ASP A 175 8.77 14.27 11.25
N VAL A 176 8.03 13.55 10.42
CA VAL A 176 7.76 13.89 9.01
C VAL A 176 6.27 13.85 8.76
N TYR A 177 5.78 14.78 7.94
CA TYR A 177 4.36 14.87 7.60
C TYR A 177 4.07 14.05 6.35
N LEU A 178 3.39 12.92 6.53
CA LEU A 178 3.03 11.97 5.48
C LEU A 178 1.52 11.67 5.55
N PRO A 179 0.66 12.62 5.15
CA PRO A 179 -0.78 12.56 5.40
C PRO A 179 -1.46 11.40 4.70
N GLU A 180 -1.08 11.05 3.47
CA GLU A 180 -1.70 9.95 2.75
C GLU A 180 -1.27 8.58 3.30
N THR A 181 -0.01 8.45 3.72
CA THR A 181 0.49 7.27 4.46
C THR A 181 -0.29 7.05 5.75
N GLU A 182 -0.50 8.11 6.54
CA GLU A 182 -1.20 8.02 7.82
C GLU A 182 -2.66 7.69 7.61
N ARG A 183 -3.32 8.39 6.68
CA ARG A 183 -4.71 8.11 6.32
C ARG A 183 -4.89 6.68 5.80
N ALA A 184 -3.97 6.19 4.96
CA ALA A 184 -4.02 4.82 4.47
C ALA A 184 -3.87 3.79 5.61
N ALA A 185 -3.00 4.03 6.59
CA ALA A 185 -2.86 3.15 7.75
C ALA A 185 -4.12 3.10 8.62
N ASP A 186 -4.84 4.23 8.72
CA ASP A 186 -6.08 4.31 9.50
C ASP A 186 -7.29 3.71 8.78
N GLU A 187 -7.36 3.79 7.45
CA GLU A 187 -8.55 3.46 6.68
C GLU A 187 -8.50 2.11 5.96
N THR A 188 -7.31 1.53 5.71
CA THR A 188 -7.20 0.36 4.84
C THR A 188 -7.57 -0.96 5.53
N LEU A 189 -8.27 -1.81 4.77
CA LEU A 189 -8.64 -3.16 5.14
C LEU A 189 -8.45 -4.08 3.93
N ALA A 190 -7.73 -5.17 4.08
CA ALA A 190 -7.60 -6.20 3.07
C ALA A 190 -8.72 -7.23 3.18
N LEU A 191 -9.40 -7.49 2.07
CA LEU A 191 -10.42 -8.52 1.90
C LEU A 191 -9.85 -9.68 1.09
N PRO A 192 -10.36 -10.91 1.27
CA PRO A 192 -9.92 -12.05 0.49
C PRO A 192 -10.18 -11.84 -1.01
N VAL A 193 -9.21 -12.23 -1.84
CA VAL A 193 -9.29 -12.17 -3.31
C VAL A 193 -8.59 -13.36 -3.97
N ASP A 194 -8.29 -14.40 -3.16
CA ASP A 194 -7.56 -15.57 -3.64
C ASP A 194 -8.22 -16.24 -4.85
N ALA A 195 -7.41 -16.84 -5.72
CA ALA A 195 -7.89 -17.52 -6.91
C ALA A 195 -8.84 -18.69 -6.59
N ALA A 196 -8.70 -19.29 -5.40
CA ALA A 196 -9.54 -20.41 -4.95
C ALA A 196 -10.90 -20.01 -4.38
N LEU A 197 -11.21 -18.70 -4.26
CA LEU A 197 -12.49 -18.24 -3.69
C LEU A 197 -13.70 -18.75 -4.48
N THR A 198 -14.63 -19.35 -3.75
CA THR A 198 -15.90 -19.79 -4.29
C THR A 198 -16.89 -18.62 -4.45
N LYS A 199 -17.90 -18.79 -5.32
CA LYS A 199 -19.00 -17.81 -5.46
C LYS A 199 -19.71 -17.55 -4.12
N ARG A 200 -19.85 -18.58 -3.26
CA ARG A 200 -20.49 -18.46 -1.95
C ARG A 200 -19.68 -17.58 -1.01
N GLU A 201 -18.36 -17.69 -1.03
CA GLU A 201 -17.46 -16.85 -0.23
C GLU A 201 -17.46 -15.41 -0.71
N MET A 202 -17.42 -15.18 -2.03
CA MET A 202 -17.53 -13.83 -2.59
C MET A 202 -18.88 -13.18 -2.23
N HIS A 203 -19.98 -13.92 -2.29
CA HIS A 203 -21.27 -13.43 -1.82
C HIS A 203 -21.27 -13.08 -0.32
N ARG A 204 -20.61 -13.88 0.51
CA ARG A 204 -20.45 -13.62 1.94
C ARG A 204 -19.69 -12.32 2.19
N ILE A 205 -18.57 -12.09 1.45
CA ILE A 205 -17.78 -10.86 1.54
C ILE A 205 -18.67 -9.65 1.25
N VAL A 206 -19.37 -9.67 0.12
CA VAL A 206 -20.29 -8.58 -0.29
C VAL A 206 -21.37 -8.35 0.75
N SER A 207 -22.06 -9.40 1.18
CA SER A 207 -23.14 -9.30 2.18
C SER A 207 -22.62 -8.74 3.52
N ALA A 208 -21.48 -9.22 3.99
CA ALA A 208 -20.88 -8.77 5.24
C ALA A 208 -20.50 -7.29 5.21
N CYS A 209 -19.86 -6.83 4.13
CA CYS A 209 -19.44 -5.45 3.99
C CYS A 209 -20.63 -4.50 3.80
N ASN A 210 -21.58 -4.84 2.90
CA ASN A 210 -22.72 -3.97 2.59
C ASN A 210 -23.71 -3.82 3.75
N ALA A 211 -23.88 -4.86 4.58
CA ALA A 211 -24.70 -4.77 5.79
C ALA A 211 -24.16 -3.73 6.80
N LEU A 212 -22.90 -3.36 6.68
CA LEU A 212 -22.22 -2.38 7.56
C LEU A 212 -22.03 -1.02 6.89
N GLY A 213 -22.12 -0.97 5.55
CA GLY A 213 -21.90 0.25 4.78
C GLY A 213 -22.83 1.40 5.15
N GLY A 214 -24.08 1.09 5.51
CA GLY A 214 -25.04 2.08 5.98
C GLY A 214 -24.72 2.71 7.34
N LEU A 215 -23.87 2.07 8.15
CA LEU A 215 -23.42 2.59 9.45
C LEU A 215 -22.26 3.59 9.31
N LEU A 216 -21.63 3.64 8.14
CA LEU A 216 -20.48 4.50 7.85
C LEU A 216 -20.87 5.80 7.14
N GLN A 217 -22.15 5.96 6.77
CA GLN A 217 -22.63 7.23 6.20
C GLN A 217 -22.72 8.28 7.32
N PRO A 218 -22.22 9.52 7.10
CA PRO A 218 -22.44 10.60 8.04
C PRO A 218 -23.95 10.80 8.17
N ALA A 219 -24.46 10.90 9.41
CA ALA A 219 -25.77 11.44 9.63
C ALA A 219 -25.75 12.88 9.09
N PHE A 220 -26.58 13.15 8.09
CA PHE A 220 -26.81 14.48 7.53
C PHE A 220 -27.36 15.43 8.59
#